data_21e670847f2326ececc888290ac4ebe5
#
_entry.id   21e670847f2326ececc888290ac4ebe5
#
_cell.length_a   1.000
_cell.length_b   1.000
_cell.length_c   1.000
_cell.angle_alpha   90.00
_cell.angle_beta   90.00
_cell.angle_gamma   90.00
#
_symmetry.space_group_name_H-M   'P 1'
#
loop_
_entity.id
_entity.type
_entity.pdbx_description
1 polymer ?
#
loop_
_entity_poly.entity_id
_entity_poly.type
_entity_poly.pdbx_seq_one_letter_code
_entity_poly.pdbx_strand_id
1 'polypeptide(L)'
;MFRVVIPARYDSVRLPGKALRPIGGKPMVQWVYERAGAAGAREVLIATDDARILDAARGFGAEAVMTSAAHVSGTDRIAEVAAARRWPERDIVVNLQGDEPLMPPTLIAQVAGLLESVPAAEIATLATPLGSVEELLDSNAVKVVTDGSGRALYFSRAPIPWNRSGATAGLATQSDPGGARRHLGIYSYRVGALKRLAALAPGALEQREKLEQLRALENGFHIQVADAREPPGPDVNTPADLARVTALLDARTRAG
;
A
#
# COMPACT_ATOMS: atom_id res chain seq x y z
N MET A 1 -6.65 -17.55 -4.41
CA MET A 1 -7.89 -16.92 -3.85
C MET A 1 -7.48 -16.06 -2.64
N PHE A 2 -7.83 -14.76 -2.57
CA PHE A 2 -7.31 -13.81 -1.57
C PHE A 2 -8.42 -13.00 -0.87
N ARG A 3 -8.05 -12.35 0.22
CA ARG A 3 -8.88 -11.37 0.94
C ARG A 3 -8.27 -9.99 0.82
N VAL A 4 -9.08 -8.95 1.01
CA VAL A 4 -8.60 -7.57 1.15
C VAL A 4 -9.05 -7.02 2.49
N VAL A 5 -8.12 -6.42 3.22
CA VAL A 5 -8.44 -5.61 4.41
C VAL A 5 -8.02 -4.17 4.14
N ILE A 6 -8.93 -3.26 4.41
CA ILE A 6 -8.76 -1.82 4.26
C ILE A 6 -8.63 -1.22 5.67
N PRO A 7 -7.39 -0.97 6.15
CA PRO A 7 -7.22 -0.27 7.41
C PRO A 7 -7.64 1.19 7.25
N ALA A 8 -8.55 1.64 8.09
CA ALA A 8 -9.05 3.01 8.07
C ALA A 8 -9.13 3.57 9.49
N ARG A 9 -8.44 4.67 9.75
CA ARG A 9 -8.51 5.41 11.02
C ARG A 9 -9.07 6.81 10.79
N TYR A 10 -9.75 7.32 11.81
CA TYR A 10 -10.28 8.68 11.72
C TYR A 10 -9.20 9.73 11.87
N ASP A 11 -8.24 9.49 12.78
CA ASP A 11 -7.17 10.42 13.08
C ASP A 11 -6.15 10.46 11.93
N SER A 12 -6.13 11.62 11.27
CA SER A 12 -5.17 11.94 10.22
C SER A 12 -4.73 13.38 10.42
N VAL A 13 -3.44 13.59 10.66
CA VAL A 13 -2.88 14.92 10.97
C VAL A 13 -3.06 15.90 9.80
N ARG A 14 -2.79 15.46 8.57
CA ARG A 14 -2.82 16.31 7.37
C ARG A 14 -4.22 16.51 6.79
N LEU A 15 -5.14 15.58 7.03
CA LEU A 15 -6.51 15.61 6.53
C LEU A 15 -7.44 14.93 7.55
N PRO A 16 -7.91 15.63 8.60
CA PRO A 16 -8.78 15.07 9.63
C PRO A 16 -10.03 14.41 9.06
N GLY A 17 -10.37 13.23 9.57
CA GLY A 17 -11.51 12.44 9.09
C GLY A 17 -11.36 11.94 7.66
N LYS A 18 -10.13 11.77 7.18
CA LYS A 18 -9.75 11.44 5.81
C LYS A 18 -10.63 10.35 5.18
N ALA A 19 -10.82 9.22 5.86
CA ALA A 19 -11.59 8.08 5.37
C ALA A 19 -13.06 8.42 5.04
N LEU A 20 -13.64 9.40 5.72
CA LEU A 20 -15.02 9.83 5.55
C LEU A 20 -15.18 11.08 4.65
N ARG A 21 -14.07 11.67 4.16
CA ARG A 21 -14.17 12.81 3.24
C ARG A 21 -14.90 12.42 1.98
N PRO A 22 -15.92 13.22 1.57
CA PRO A 22 -16.71 12.91 0.39
C PRO A 22 -15.92 13.16 -0.90
N ILE A 23 -16.01 12.22 -1.82
CA ILE A 23 -15.52 12.32 -3.19
C ILE A 23 -16.67 11.88 -4.10
N GLY A 24 -17.17 12.78 -4.95
CA GLY A 24 -18.31 12.47 -5.83
C GLY A 24 -19.54 11.94 -5.08
N GLY A 25 -19.82 12.48 -3.89
CA GLY A 25 -20.99 12.09 -3.07
C GLY A 25 -20.83 10.82 -2.22
N LYS A 26 -19.70 10.11 -2.31
CA LYS A 26 -19.42 8.91 -1.51
C LYS A 26 -18.24 9.16 -0.55
N PRO A 27 -18.20 8.57 0.66
CA PRO A 27 -17.01 8.58 1.50
C PRO A 27 -15.81 7.98 0.76
N MET A 28 -14.61 8.52 0.98
CA MET A 28 -13.39 8.01 0.32
C MET A 28 -13.18 6.51 0.55
N VAL A 29 -13.41 6.01 1.77
CA VAL A 29 -13.29 4.59 2.10
C VAL A 29 -14.25 3.69 1.30
N GLN A 30 -15.41 4.21 0.87
CA GLN A 30 -16.34 3.48 0.01
C GLN A 30 -15.75 3.25 -1.39
N TRP A 31 -15.06 4.25 -1.96
CA TRP A 31 -14.36 4.09 -3.23
C TRP A 31 -13.29 3.00 -3.14
N VAL A 32 -12.51 3.00 -2.07
CA VAL A 32 -11.49 1.96 -1.83
C VAL A 32 -12.13 0.57 -1.71
N TYR A 33 -13.24 0.47 -0.98
CA TYR A 33 -14.00 -0.77 -0.81
C TYR A 33 -14.52 -1.30 -2.16
N GLU A 34 -15.10 -0.44 -2.99
CA GLU A 34 -15.60 -0.80 -4.32
C GLU A 34 -14.46 -1.29 -5.24
N ARG A 35 -13.26 -0.67 -5.17
CA ARG A 35 -12.06 -1.14 -5.90
C ARG A 35 -11.63 -2.52 -5.46
N ALA A 36 -11.61 -2.76 -4.14
CA ALA A 36 -11.28 -4.08 -3.59
C ALA A 36 -12.28 -5.16 -4.03
N GLY A 37 -13.58 -4.85 -4.03
CA GLY A 37 -14.62 -5.77 -4.51
C GLY A 37 -14.46 -6.11 -5.99
N ALA A 38 -14.14 -5.11 -6.82
CA ALA A 38 -13.91 -5.30 -8.25
C ALA A 38 -12.64 -6.11 -8.59
N ALA A 39 -11.73 -6.30 -7.62
CA ALA A 39 -10.50 -7.07 -7.81
C ALA A 39 -10.69 -8.59 -7.74
N GLY A 40 -11.90 -9.09 -7.49
CA GLY A 40 -12.17 -10.52 -7.35
C GLY A 40 -11.74 -11.11 -6.00
N ALA A 41 -11.62 -10.29 -4.97
CA ALA A 41 -11.40 -10.76 -3.61
C ALA A 41 -12.58 -11.60 -3.11
N ARG A 42 -12.29 -12.71 -2.41
CA ARG A 42 -13.34 -13.53 -1.80
C ARG A 42 -14.02 -12.88 -0.59
N GLU A 43 -13.34 -11.93 0.03
CA GLU A 43 -13.78 -11.21 1.21
C GLU A 43 -13.10 -9.83 1.23
N VAL A 44 -13.85 -8.79 1.49
CA VAL A 44 -13.35 -7.42 1.66
C VAL A 44 -13.83 -6.89 2.99
N LEU A 45 -12.90 -6.42 3.83
CA LEU A 45 -13.17 -5.91 5.17
C LEU A 45 -12.59 -4.52 5.35
N ILE A 46 -13.35 -3.65 6.01
CA ILE A 46 -12.83 -2.38 6.54
C ILE A 46 -12.49 -2.60 8.02
N ALA A 47 -11.24 -2.37 8.39
CA ALA A 47 -10.77 -2.48 9.76
C ALA A 47 -10.52 -1.09 10.36
N THR A 48 -11.25 -0.73 11.41
CA THR A 48 -11.22 0.63 11.96
C THR A 48 -11.23 0.63 13.49
N ASP A 49 -10.74 1.71 14.09
CA ASP A 49 -10.82 2.00 15.52
C ASP A 49 -11.87 3.09 15.84
N ASP A 50 -12.66 3.51 14.85
CA ASP A 50 -13.60 4.62 15.00
C ASP A 50 -15.03 4.22 14.59
N ALA A 51 -15.98 4.45 15.52
CA ALA A 51 -17.39 4.11 15.31
C ALA A 51 -18.02 4.82 14.10
N ARG A 52 -17.59 6.05 13.80
CA ARG A 52 -18.11 6.82 12.65
C ARG A 52 -17.75 6.15 11.33
N ILE A 53 -16.55 5.59 11.22
CA ILE A 53 -16.12 4.84 10.03
C ILE A 53 -16.87 3.51 9.96
N LEU A 54 -17.03 2.83 11.10
CA LEU A 54 -17.79 1.58 11.18
C LEU A 54 -19.24 1.78 10.70
N ASP A 55 -19.90 2.82 11.21
CA ASP A 55 -21.30 3.11 10.86
C ASP A 55 -21.46 3.53 9.41
N ALA A 56 -20.55 4.36 8.89
CA ALA A 56 -20.52 4.73 7.48
C ALA A 56 -20.32 3.50 6.59
N ALA A 57 -19.40 2.60 6.93
CA ALA A 57 -19.15 1.36 6.19
C ALA A 57 -20.40 0.47 6.13
N ARG A 58 -21.07 0.28 7.26
CA ARG A 58 -22.34 -0.46 7.32
C ARG A 58 -23.44 0.21 6.48
N GLY A 59 -23.47 1.55 6.48
CA GLY A 59 -24.43 2.33 5.72
C GLY A 59 -24.39 2.10 4.21
N PHE A 60 -23.23 1.77 3.64
CA PHE A 60 -23.10 1.38 2.23
C PHE A 60 -22.93 -0.14 2.02
N GLY A 61 -23.23 -0.96 3.04
CA GLY A 61 -23.27 -2.41 2.93
C GLY A 61 -21.91 -3.11 2.99
N ALA A 62 -20.84 -2.42 3.44
CA ALA A 62 -19.54 -3.05 3.62
C ALA A 62 -19.47 -3.82 4.94
N GLU A 63 -18.75 -4.94 4.92
CA GLU A 63 -18.34 -5.60 6.14
C GLU A 63 -17.23 -4.79 6.82
N ALA A 64 -17.43 -4.43 8.08
CA ALA A 64 -16.48 -3.65 8.84
C ALA A 64 -16.35 -4.18 10.26
N VAL A 65 -15.13 -4.12 10.81
CA VAL A 65 -14.79 -4.63 12.13
C VAL A 65 -14.08 -3.56 12.96
N MET A 66 -14.42 -3.51 14.25
CA MET A 66 -13.66 -2.70 15.22
C MET A 66 -12.37 -3.41 15.56
N THR A 67 -11.31 -2.63 15.67
CA THR A 67 -9.97 -3.08 16.05
C THR A 67 -9.38 -2.13 17.09
N SER A 68 -8.31 -2.54 17.76
CA SER A 68 -7.68 -1.74 18.79
C SER A 68 -7.23 -0.36 18.29
N ALA A 69 -7.48 0.68 19.07
CA ALA A 69 -6.93 2.02 18.82
C ALA A 69 -5.42 2.12 19.13
N ALA A 70 -4.86 1.11 19.82
CA ALA A 70 -3.43 1.08 20.16
C ALA A 70 -2.53 0.72 18.97
N HIS A 71 -3.10 0.26 17.84
CA HIS A 71 -2.29 -0.06 16.65
C HIS A 71 -1.64 1.16 16.05
N VAL A 72 -0.33 1.07 15.85
CA VAL A 72 0.47 2.16 15.25
C VAL A 72 0.48 2.08 13.72
N SER A 73 0.21 0.89 13.15
CA SER A 73 0.26 0.66 11.71
C SER A 73 -0.99 -0.03 11.15
N GLY A 74 -1.17 0.06 9.83
CA GLY A 74 -2.19 -0.72 9.11
C GLY A 74 -1.93 -2.22 9.19
N THR A 75 -0.67 -2.64 9.17
CA THR A 75 -0.23 -4.04 9.25
C THR A 75 -0.64 -4.68 10.58
N ASP A 76 -0.43 -3.99 11.71
CA ASP A 76 -0.85 -4.48 13.03
C ASP A 76 -2.37 -4.68 13.09
N ARG A 77 -3.13 -3.73 12.51
CA ARG A 77 -4.59 -3.78 12.45
C ARG A 77 -5.08 -4.98 11.63
N ILE A 78 -4.45 -5.26 10.50
CA ILE A 78 -4.80 -6.40 9.66
C ILE A 78 -4.43 -7.72 10.36
N ALA A 79 -3.32 -7.75 11.09
CA ALA A 79 -2.91 -8.92 11.87
C ALA A 79 -3.92 -9.26 12.97
N GLU A 80 -4.49 -8.25 13.66
CA GLU A 80 -5.59 -8.44 14.62
C GLU A 80 -6.80 -9.07 13.95
N VAL A 81 -7.23 -8.54 12.81
CA VAL A 81 -8.36 -9.08 12.04
C VAL A 81 -8.10 -10.54 11.65
N ALA A 82 -6.90 -10.84 11.12
CA ALA A 82 -6.54 -12.20 10.71
C ALA A 82 -6.50 -13.19 11.88
N ALA A 83 -6.10 -12.73 13.07
CA ALA A 83 -6.11 -13.53 14.29
C ALA A 83 -7.54 -13.77 14.79
N ALA A 84 -8.36 -12.72 14.90
CA ALA A 84 -9.76 -12.80 15.36
C ALA A 84 -10.62 -13.69 14.45
N ARG A 85 -10.39 -13.62 13.14
CA ARG A 85 -11.07 -14.45 12.12
C ARG A 85 -10.48 -15.86 12.00
N ARG A 86 -9.38 -16.16 12.71
CA ARG A 86 -8.68 -17.45 12.65
C ARG A 86 -8.33 -17.86 11.22
N TRP A 87 -7.91 -16.91 10.38
CA TRP A 87 -7.53 -17.23 9.01
C TRP A 87 -6.34 -18.17 8.98
N PRO A 88 -6.34 -19.17 8.07
CA PRO A 88 -5.22 -20.09 7.90
C PRO A 88 -3.93 -19.36 7.54
N GLU A 89 -2.81 -19.80 8.06
CA GLU A 89 -1.49 -19.14 7.88
C GLU A 89 -1.06 -19.03 6.41
N ARG A 90 -1.49 -19.96 5.56
CA ARG A 90 -1.21 -19.98 4.12
C ARG A 90 -2.08 -19.03 3.30
N ASP A 91 -3.18 -18.55 3.85
CA ASP A 91 -4.10 -17.65 3.15
C ASP A 91 -3.40 -16.34 2.83
N ILE A 92 -3.84 -15.70 1.74
CA ILE A 92 -3.31 -14.43 1.27
C ILE A 92 -4.27 -13.31 1.66
N VAL A 93 -3.72 -12.26 2.27
CA VAL A 93 -4.41 -11.02 2.58
C VAL A 93 -3.70 -9.83 1.95
N VAL A 94 -4.44 -9.01 1.25
CA VAL A 94 -3.97 -7.74 0.68
C VAL A 94 -4.27 -6.62 1.68
N ASN A 95 -3.25 -5.82 1.97
CA ASN A 95 -3.36 -4.54 2.65
C ASN A 95 -3.59 -3.46 1.60
N LEU A 96 -4.82 -2.98 1.47
CA LEU A 96 -5.17 -1.86 0.61
C LEU A 96 -5.43 -0.64 1.49
N GLN A 97 -4.58 0.39 1.33
CA GLN A 97 -4.67 1.58 2.16
C GLN A 97 -5.98 2.35 1.92
N GLY A 98 -6.58 2.82 3.02
CA GLY A 98 -7.86 3.54 2.97
C GLY A 98 -7.83 4.92 2.29
N ASP A 99 -6.66 5.34 1.80
CA ASP A 99 -6.42 6.60 1.09
C ASP A 99 -6.10 6.43 -0.41
N GLU A 100 -6.35 5.23 -0.96
CA GLU A 100 -6.12 4.90 -2.37
C GLU A 100 -7.44 4.68 -3.16
N PRO A 101 -8.32 5.70 -3.28
CA PRO A 101 -9.65 5.54 -3.89
C PRO A 101 -9.61 5.24 -5.39
N LEU A 102 -8.48 5.47 -6.04
CA LEU A 102 -8.27 5.23 -7.47
C LEU A 102 -7.37 4.03 -7.76
N MET A 103 -7.04 3.20 -6.76
CA MET A 103 -6.24 1.99 -6.96
C MET A 103 -6.91 1.08 -8.00
N PRO A 104 -6.22 0.73 -9.10
CA PRO A 104 -6.78 -0.19 -10.09
C PRO A 104 -7.04 -1.58 -9.49
N PRO A 105 -8.23 -2.18 -9.71
CA PRO A 105 -8.52 -3.53 -9.25
C PRO A 105 -7.54 -4.59 -9.76
N THR A 106 -7.00 -4.39 -10.96
CA THR A 106 -5.97 -5.25 -11.56
C THR A 106 -4.67 -5.28 -10.75
N LEU A 107 -4.26 -4.17 -10.12
CA LEU A 107 -3.07 -4.13 -9.26
C LEU A 107 -3.32 -4.83 -7.92
N ILE A 108 -4.54 -4.75 -7.38
CA ILE A 108 -4.94 -5.47 -6.18
C ILE A 108 -4.89 -6.98 -6.43
N ALA A 109 -5.44 -7.43 -7.57
CA ALA A 109 -5.37 -8.82 -7.98
C ALA A 109 -3.93 -9.26 -8.30
N GLN A 110 -3.13 -8.37 -8.93
CA GLN A 110 -1.74 -8.65 -9.29
C GLN A 110 -0.88 -8.92 -8.05
N VAL A 111 -0.95 -8.06 -7.03
CA VAL A 111 -0.13 -8.23 -5.83
C VAL A 111 -0.50 -9.51 -5.07
N ALA A 112 -1.77 -9.90 -5.06
CA ALA A 112 -2.20 -11.17 -4.47
C ALA A 112 -1.70 -12.38 -5.27
N GLY A 113 -1.85 -12.34 -6.60
CA GLY A 113 -1.40 -13.41 -7.51
C GLY A 113 0.12 -13.60 -7.50
N LEU A 114 0.87 -12.56 -7.17
CA LEU A 114 2.33 -12.65 -7.06
C LEU A 114 2.76 -13.63 -5.96
N LEU A 115 2.08 -13.67 -4.82
CA LEU A 115 2.33 -14.67 -3.78
C LEU A 115 1.88 -16.08 -4.18
N GLU A 116 0.85 -16.21 -5.03
CA GLU A 116 0.45 -17.52 -5.55
C GLU A 116 1.51 -18.08 -6.49
N SER A 117 2.13 -17.23 -7.32
CA SER A 117 3.15 -17.61 -8.31
C SER A 117 4.55 -17.83 -7.74
N VAL A 118 4.86 -17.27 -6.57
CA VAL A 118 6.16 -17.41 -5.90
C VAL A 118 5.99 -18.02 -4.50
N PRO A 119 5.95 -19.36 -4.39
CA PRO A 119 5.67 -20.04 -3.10
C PRO A 119 6.64 -19.70 -1.97
N ALA A 120 7.89 -19.39 -2.30
CA ALA A 120 8.92 -18.99 -1.32
C ALA A 120 8.71 -17.57 -0.77
N ALA A 121 7.93 -16.71 -1.45
CA ALA A 121 7.65 -15.37 -0.98
C ALA A 121 6.63 -15.37 0.16
N GLU A 122 6.85 -14.53 1.13
CA GLU A 122 6.01 -14.36 2.32
C GLU A 122 5.20 -13.06 2.24
N ILE A 123 5.76 -12.07 1.55
CA ILE A 123 5.22 -10.72 1.32
C ILE A 123 5.40 -10.42 -0.16
N ALA A 124 4.45 -9.70 -0.76
CA ALA A 124 4.64 -9.16 -2.09
C ALA A 124 4.18 -7.70 -2.15
N THR A 125 4.78 -6.96 -3.07
CA THR A 125 4.45 -5.57 -3.38
C THR A 125 4.74 -5.27 -4.85
N LEU A 126 4.38 -4.05 -5.29
CA LEU A 126 4.56 -3.62 -6.65
C LEU A 126 5.50 -2.40 -6.74
N ALA A 127 6.04 -2.18 -7.92
CA ALA A 127 6.83 -1.00 -8.24
C ALA A 127 6.49 -0.48 -9.62
N THR A 128 6.84 0.77 -9.91
CA THR A 128 6.78 1.36 -11.25
C THR A 128 8.13 1.95 -11.63
N PRO A 129 8.51 1.98 -12.90
CA PRO A 129 9.66 2.77 -13.33
C PRO A 129 9.50 4.23 -12.89
N LEU A 130 10.59 4.86 -12.49
CA LEU A 130 10.63 6.31 -12.29
C LEU A 130 10.65 7.05 -13.62
N GLY A 131 9.84 8.09 -13.73
CA GLY A 131 9.72 8.87 -14.97
C GLY A 131 10.72 10.02 -15.10
N SER A 132 11.33 10.46 -13.97
CA SER A 132 12.22 11.62 -13.99
C SER A 132 13.26 11.58 -12.87
N VAL A 133 14.27 12.43 -13.01
CA VAL A 133 15.30 12.63 -11.97
C VAL A 133 14.73 13.32 -10.74
N GLU A 134 13.79 14.23 -10.91
CA GLU A 134 13.11 14.89 -9.79
C GLU A 134 12.42 13.86 -8.91
N GLU A 135 11.76 12.87 -9.50
CA GLU A 135 11.11 11.78 -8.75
C GLU A 135 12.15 10.87 -8.09
N LEU A 136 13.30 10.61 -8.72
CA LEU A 136 14.41 9.85 -8.13
C LEU A 136 14.95 10.55 -6.87
N LEU A 137 15.05 11.87 -6.90
CA LEU A 137 15.57 12.69 -5.80
C LEU A 137 14.52 13.02 -4.73
N ASP A 138 13.22 12.85 -5.04
CA ASP A 138 12.16 13.06 -4.06
C ASP A 138 12.19 11.98 -2.97
N SER A 139 12.39 12.39 -1.72
CA SER A 139 12.39 11.51 -0.55
C SER A 139 11.00 10.93 -0.23
N ASN A 140 9.91 11.47 -0.79
CA ASN A 140 8.57 10.93 -0.66
C ASN A 140 8.32 9.79 -1.64
N ALA A 141 9.00 9.77 -2.77
CA ALA A 141 9.03 8.64 -3.69
C ALA A 141 10.00 7.58 -3.15
N VAL A 142 9.48 6.54 -2.52
CA VAL A 142 10.31 5.43 -2.03
C VAL A 142 10.83 4.61 -3.19
N LYS A 143 12.14 4.38 -3.25
CA LYS A 143 12.79 3.54 -4.28
C LYS A 143 12.93 2.11 -3.78
N VAL A 144 12.95 1.17 -4.72
CA VAL A 144 13.19 -0.25 -4.44
C VAL A 144 14.19 -0.83 -5.43
N VAL A 145 15.13 -1.61 -4.93
CA VAL A 145 16.05 -2.44 -5.72
C VAL A 145 15.79 -3.91 -5.43
N THR A 146 15.94 -4.75 -6.48
CA THR A 146 15.69 -6.19 -6.39
C THR A 146 16.86 -6.96 -6.97
N ASP A 147 16.95 -8.23 -6.62
CA ASP A 147 17.76 -9.18 -7.37
C ASP A 147 17.13 -9.57 -8.72
N GLY A 148 17.80 -10.43 -9.47
CA GLY A 148 17.33 -10.90 -10.78
C GLY A 148 16.07 -11.77 -10.73
N SER A 149 15.65 -12.26 -9.56
CA SER A 149 14.40 -13.00 -9.35
C SER A 149 13.23 -12.09 -8.93
N GLY A 150 13.48 -10.80 -8.73
CA GLY A 150 12.50 -9.84 -8.24
C GLY A 150 12.36 -9.81 -6.73
N ARG A 151 13.22 -10.51 -5.97
CA ARG A 151 13.28 -10.38 -4.52
C ARG A 151 13.83 -9.03 -4.13
N ALA A 152 13.15 -8.31 -3.22
CA ALA A 152 13.63 -7.03 -2.72
C ALA A 152 14.97 -7.17 -1.99
N LEU A 153 15.93 -6.34 -2.37
CA LEU A 153 17.21 -6.18 -1.69
C LEU A 153 17.14 -5.04 -0.67
N TYR A 154 16.54 -3.91 -1.06
CA TYR A 154 16.37 -2.77 -0.17
C TYR A 154 15.31 -1.80 -0.67
N PHE A 155 14.69 -1.08 0.28
CA PHE A 155 13.82 0.08 0.03
C PHE A 155 14.44 1.31 0.67
N SER A 156 14.43 2.45 -0.02
CA SER A 156 14.99 3.68 0.54
C SER A 156 14.29 4.94 0.02
N ARG A 157 14.31 5.97 0.85
CA ARG A 157 14.02 7.34 0.44
C ARG A 157 15.15 7.99 -0.33
N ALA A 158 16.38 7.47 -0.17
CA ALA A 158 17.54 7.88 -0.93
C ALA A 158 17.42 7.48 -2.42
N PRO A 159 18.13 8.15 -3.33
CA PRO A 159 18.19 7.77 -4.73
C PRO A 159 19.00 6.47 -4.92
N ILE A 160 18.29 5.36 -5.07
CA ILE A 160 18.85 4.03 -5.34
C ILE A 160 18.16 3.38 -6.55
N PRO A 161 18.92 2.60 -7.39
CA PRO A 161 20.40 2.47 -7.39
C PRO A 161 21.07 3.77 -7.85
N TRP A 162 22.31 3.97 -7.44
CA TRP A 162 23.10 5.11 -7.91
C TRP A 162 23.53 4.91 -9.36
N ASN A 163 23.15 5.81 -10.25
CA ASN A 163 23.63 5.81 -11.63
C ASN A 163 24.98 6.54 -11.73
N ARG A 164 26.07 5.78 -11.64
CA ARG A 164 27.44 6.33 -11.66
C ARG A 164 27.74 7.10 -12.94
N SER A 165 27.26 6.62 -14.08
CA SER A 165 27.51 7.26 -15.39
C SER A 165 26.70 8.54 -15.61
N GLY A 166 25.50 8.61 -15.00
CA GLY A 166 24.60 9.78 -15.10
C GLY A 166 24.87 10.85 -14.04
N ALA A 167 25.76 10.60 -13.05
CA ALA A 167 26.01 11.51 -11.92
C ALA A 167 27.51 11.59 -11.63
N THR A 168 28.27 12.20 -12.53
CA THR A 168 29.75 12.25 -12.46
C THR A 168 30.27 13.15 -11.36
N ALA A 169 29.53 14.17 -10.92
CA ALA A 169 29.94 15.17 -9.93
C ALA A 169 28.94 15.30 -8.75
N GLY A 170 28.20 14.21 -8.42
CA GLY A 170 27.26 14.17 -7.30
C GLY A 170 25.79 14.29 -7.70
N LEU A 171 24.91 14.42 -6.69
CA LEU A 171 23.44 14.44 -6.88
C LEU A 171 22.96 15.48 -7.90
N ALA A 172 23.58 16.67 -7.89
CA ALA A 172 23.18 17.79 -8.76
C ALA A 172 23.44 17.53 -10.25
N THR A 173 24.24 16.51 -10.58
CA THR A 173 24.56 16.13 -11.97
C THR A 173 23.81 14.90 -12.45
N GLN A 174 22.93 14.33 -11.62
CA GLN A 174 22.09 13.21 -12.02
C GLN A 174 21.17 13.64 -13.16
N SER A 175 21.29 13.02 -14.32
CA SER A 175 20.57 13.38 -15.55
C SER A 175 19.59 12.31 -16.02
N ASP A 176 19.64 11.12 -15.39
CA ASP A 176 18.83 9.96 -15.80
C ASP A 176 18.45 9.13 -14.57
N PRO A 177 17.19 8.73 -14.39
CA PRO A 177 16.77 7.85 -13.31
C PRO A 177 17.40 6.44 -13.36
N GLY A 178 18.06 6.08 -14.47
CA GLY A 178 18.89 4.86 -14.57
C GLY A 178 18.14 3.56 -14.35
N GLY A 179 16.87 3.48 -14.71
CA GLY A 179 16.04 2.30 -14.49
C GLY A 179 15.62 2.11 -13.02
N ALA A 180 15.75 3.14 -12.19
CA ALA A 180 15.23 3.12 -10.82
C ALA A 180 13.72 2.95 -10.78
N ARG A 181 13.20 2.31 -9.73
CA ARG A 181 11.77 2.01 -9.58
C ARG A 181 11.22 2.61 -8.30
N ARG A 182 10.03 3.23 -8.41
CA ARG A 182 9.25 3.68 -7.27
C ARG A 182 8.43 2.51 -6.72
N HIS A 183 8.56 2.26 -5.44
CA HIS A 183 7.73 1.33 -4.69
C HIS A 183 6.29 1.86 -4.57
N LEU A 184 5.31 0.97 -4.68
CA LEU A 184 3.89 1.24 -4.44
C LEU A 184 3.48 0.70 -3.07
N GLY A 185 2.69 1.49 -2.31
CA GLY A 185 2.28 1.16 -0.94
C GLY A 185 1.27 0.02 -0.79
N ILE A 186 1.01 -0.74 -1.85
CA ILE A 186 0.12 -1.90 -1.81
C ILE A 186 0.92 -3.17 -1.49
N TYR A 187 0.39 -3.98 -0.57
CA TYR A 187 1.06 -5.21 -0.14
C TYR A 187 0.10 -6.39 -0.08
N SER A 188 0.62 -7.58 -0.36
CA SER A 188 -0.01 -8.82 0.04
C SER A 188 0.91 -9.60 0.99
N TYR A 189 0.29 -10.34 1.89
CA TYR A 189 0.98 -11.15 2.91
C TYR A 189 0.40 -12.56 2.94
N ARG A 190 1.23 -13.57 3.20
CA ARG A 190 0.74 -14.78 3.81
C ARG A 190 0.36 -14.47 5.25
N VAL A 191 -0.79 -14.94 5.71
CA VAL A 191 -1.31 -14.64 7.05
C VAL A 191 -0.31 -15.00 8.15
N GLY A 192 0.40 -16.13 8.03
CA GLY A 192 1.45 -16.50 8.98
C GLY A 192 2.61 -15.50 9.01
N ALA A 193 3.03 -15.00 7.86
CA ALA A 193 4.07 -13.98 7.76
C ALA A 193 3.61 -12.64 8.37
N LEU A 194 2.38 -12.22 8.06
CA LEU A 194 1.77 -11.02 8.63
C LEU A 194 1.75 -11.06 10.16
N LYS A 195 1.31 -12.17 10.76
CA LYS A 195 1.28 -12.34 12.23
C LYS A 195 2.68 -12.28 12.85
N ARG A 196 3.68 -12.92 12.20
CA ARG A 196 5.07 -12.84 12.65
C ARG A 196 5.62 -11.41 12.56
N LEU A 197 5.37 -10.71 11.44
CA LEU A 197 5.84 -9.34 11.24
C LEU A 197 5.24 -8.37 12.28
N ALA A 198 3.94 -8.47 12.55
CA ALA A 198 3.25 -7.64 13.55
C ALA A 198 3.74 -7.90 14.99
N ALA A 199 4.29 -9.07 15.27
CA ALA A 199 4.85 -9.40 16.60
C ALA A 199 6.28 -8.87 16.80
N LEU A 200 6.94 -8.35 15.75
CA LEU A 200 8.30 -7.83 15.82
C LEU A 200 8.31 -6.36 16.27
N ALA A 201 9.30 -6.01 17.08
CA ALA A 201 9.59 -4.62 17.38
C ALA A 201 10.10 -3.88 16.13
N PRO A 202 9.84 -2.56 15.99
CA PRO A 202 10.39 -1.76 14.90
C PRO A 202 11.91 -1.82 14.84
N GLY A 203 12.46 -2.13 13.65
CA GLY A 203 13.88 -2.26 13.42
C GLY A 203 14.60 -0.91 13.29
N ALA A 204 15.94 -0.93 13.28
CA ALA A 204 16.74 0.30 13.20
C ALA A 204 16.57 1.02 11.84
N LEU A 205 16.52 0.27 10.75
CA LEU A 205 16.33 0.82 9.40
C LEU A 205 14.91 1.36 9.24
N GLU A 206 13.90 0.63 9.72
CA GLU A 206 12.52 1.09 9.74
C GLU A 206 12.38 2.43 10.46
N GLN A 207 12.96 2.55 11.65
CA GLN A 207 12.89 3.78 12.44
C GLN A 207 13.59 4.96 11.77
N ARG A 208 14.67 4.71 11.04
CA ARG A 208 15.43 5.75 10.34
C ARG A 208 14.73 6.23 9.08
N GLU A 209 14.33 5.31 8.22
CA GLU A 209 13.69 5.62 6.94
C GLU A 209 12.18 5.85 7.06
N LYS A 210 11.56 5.47 8.20
CA LYS A 210 10.10 5.44 8.39
C LYS A 210 9.41 4.60 7.30
N LEU A 211 9.97 3.42 7.07
CA LEU A 211 9.52 2.43 6.09
C LEU A 211 9.34 1.07 6.79
N GLU A 212 8.09 0.69 7.05
CA GLU A 212 7.73 -0.52 7.82
C GLU A 212 8.25 -1.81 7.18
N GLN A 213 8.29 -1.87 5.85
CA GLN A 213 8.80 -3.04 5.12
C GLN A 213 10.29 -3.34 5.38
N LEU A 214 11.06 -2.39 5.88
CA LEU A 214 12.44 -2.62 6.29
C LEU A 214 12.52 -3.53 7.52
N ARG A 215 11.52 -3.51 8.43
CA ARG A 215 11.42 -4.48 9.52
C ARG A 215 11.37 -5.91 8.99
N ALA A 216 10.61 -6.14 7.92
CA ALA A 216 10.56 -7.45 7.28
C ALA A 216 11.92 -7.85 6.72
N LEU A 217 12.61 -6.97 5.98
CA LEU A 217 13.95 -7.26 5.43
C LEU A 217 14.98 -7.51 6.52
N GLU A 218 15.00 -6.70 7.60
CA GLU A 218 15.92 -6.87 8.74
C GLU A 218 15.73 -8.23 9.44
N ASN A 219 14.53 -8.83 9.32
CA ASN A 219 14.20 -10.14 9.90
C ASN A 219 14.16 -11.29 8.88
N GLY A 220 14.72 -11.09 7.69
CA GLY A 220 14.93 -12.14 6.70
C GLY A 220 13.71 -12.56 5.90
N PHE A 221 12.58 -11.82 5.97
CA PHE A 221 11.41 -12.12 5.15
C PHE A 221 11.71 -11.98 3.66
N HIS A 222 11.13 -12.87 2.88
CA HIS A 222 11.18 -12.75 1.43
C HIS A 222 10.06 -11.84 0.94
N ILE A 223 10.43 -10.63 0.50
CA ILE A 223 9.52 -9.69 -0.16
C ILE A 223 9.71 -9.81 -1.67
N GLN A 224 8.69 -10.24 -2.40
CA GLN A 224 8.67 -10.28 -3.86
C GLN A 224 8.14 -8.97 -4.41
N VAL A 225 8.82 -8.43 -5.43
CA VAL A 225 8.43 -7.20 -6.14
C VAL A 225 8.20 -7.52 -7.60
N ALA A 226 7.13 -6.97 -8.17
CA ALA A 226 6.88 -7.00 -9.61
C ALA A 226 6.56 -5.60 -10.13
N ASP A 227 6.79 -5.36 -11.41
CA ASP A 227 6.36 -4.11 -12.04
C ASP A 227 4.84 -4.09 -12.17
N ALA A 228 4.23 -2.97 -11.81
CA ALA A 228 2.80 -2.75 -11.91
C ALA A 228 2.36 -2.82 -13.38
N ARG A 229 1.28 -3.57 -13.66
CA ARG A 229 0.76 -3.77 -15.02
C ARG A 229 0.13 -2.53 -15.62
N GLU A 230 -0.24 -1.57 -14.78
CA GLU A 230 -0.77 -0.28 -15.17
C GLU A 230 -0.38 0.79 -14.12
N PRO A 231 -0.44 2.09 -14.47
CA PRO A 231 -0.14 3.14 -13.50
C PRO A 231 -1.11 3.09 -12.32
N PRO A 232 -0.62 3.24 -11.06
CA PRO A 232 -1.47 3.43 -9.90
C PRO A 232 -2.23 4.75 -10.02
N GLY A 233 -3.40 4.82 -9.44
CA GLY A 233 -4.07 6.10 -9.23
C GLY A 233 -3.35 6.95 -8.17
N PRO A 234 -3.59 8.25 -8.13
CA PRO A 234 -3.09 9.10 -7.05
C PRO A 234 -3.76 8.74 -5.72
N ASP A 235 -2.96 8.71 -4.66
CA ASP A 235 -3.40 8.65 -3.27
C ASP A 235 -3.88 10.01 -2.77
N VAL A 236 -4.59 10.00 -1.63
CA VAL A 236 -5.12 11.21 -1.00
C VAL A 236 -4.46 11.40 0.36
N ASN A 237 -3.54 12.36 0.48
CA ASN A 237 -2.86 12.67 1.73
C ASN A 237 -3.10 14.10 2.22
N THR A 238 -3.44 15.01 1.33
CA THR A 238 -3.64 16.44 1.60
C THR A 238 -4.98 16.91 1.03
N PRO A 239 -5.48 18.10 1.42
CA PRO A 239 -6.64 18.71 0.76
C PRO A 239 -6.47 18.92 -0.75
N ALA A 240 -5.25 19.20 -1.21
CA ALA A 240 -4.95 19.35 -2.64
C ALA A 240 -5.09 18.02 -3.40
N ASP A 241 -4.63 16.90 -2.80
CA ASP A 241 -4.83 15.57 -3.38
C ASP A 241 -6.32 15.22 -3.46
N LEU A 242 -7.09 15.53 -2.40
CA LEU A 242 -8.53 15.30 -2.38
C LEU A 242 -9.23 16.04 -3.53
N ALA A 243 -8.90 17.32 -3.75
CA ALA A 243 -9.47 18.11 -4.85
C ALA A 243 -9.09 17.51 -6.23
N ARG A 244 -7.82 17.11 -6.40
CA ARG A 244 -7.33 16.47 -7.63
C ARG A 244 -8.06 15.15 -7.92
N VAL A 245 -8.19 14.29 -6.93
CA VAL A 245 -8.88 12.99 -7.07
C VAL A 245 -10.37 13.17 -7.35
N THR A 246 -11.02 14.13 -6.70
CA THR A 246 -12.42 14.48 -6.96
C THR A 246 -12.60 14.87 -8.42
N ALA A 247 -11.79 15.77 -8.94
CA ALA A 247 -11.85 16.19 -10.35
C ALA A 247 -11.68 15.03 -11.34
N LEU A 248 -10.77 14.09 -11.04
CA LEU A 248 -10.54 12.89 -11.86
C LEU A 248 -11.75 11.95 -11.87
N LEU A 249 -12.40 11.76 -10.73
CA LEU A 249 -13.60 10.91 -10.63
C LEU A 249 -14.81 11.55 -11.32
N ASP A 250 -15.02 12.86 -11.15
CA ASP A 250 -16.08 13.59 -11.83
C ASP A 250 -15.94 13.55 -13.34
N ALA A 251 -14.69 13.65 -13.85
CA ALA A 251 -14.41 13.52 -15.27
C ALA A 251 -14.75 12.12 -15.82
N ARG A 252 -14.44 11.06 -15.07
CA ARG A 252 -14.77 9.67 -15.44
C ARG A 252 -16.27 9.41 -15.45
N THR A 253 -17.00 9.96 -14.48
CA THR A 253 -18.47 9.81 -14.38
C THR A 253 -19.22 10.52 -15.52
N ARG A 254 -18.64 11.60 -16.09
CA ARG A 254 -19.21 12.33 -17.25
C ARG A 254 -18.91 11.68 -18.59
N ALA A 255 -17.89 10.82 -18.65
CA ALA A 255 -17.41 10.18 -19.88
C ALA A 255 -18.01 8.77 -20.13
N GLY A 256 -18.71 8.20 -19.14
CA GLY A 256 -19.38 6.89 -19.22
C GLY A 256 -20.88 7.01 -19.08
#